data_81123bef244b239ee9944e8a1993c71e
#
_entry.id   81123bef244b239ee9944e8a1993c71e
#
_cell.length_a   1.000
_cell.length_b   1.000
_cell.length_c   1.000
_cell.angle_alpha   90.00
_cell.angle_beta   90.00
_cell.angle_gamma   90.00
#
_symmetry.space_group_name_H-M   'P 1'
#
loop_
_entity.id
_entity.type
_entity.pdbx_description
1 polymer ?
#
loop_
_entity_poly.entity_id
_entity_poly.type
_entity_poly.pdbx_seq_one_letter_code
_entity_poly.pdbx_strand_id
1 'polypeptide(L)'
;MGEPGCPIARSVSVLDGKWTLLILRELFVDTRRFGELRAGLPGISPKTLADRLRAMEGQGIVHREVFPEIPPRVEYSLTPFGRTLSPVIEALREWGENWAQLAQPGSQSVSRERVALTTAH
;
A
#
# COMPACT_ATOMS: atom_id res chain seq x y z
N MET A 1 -12.94 -3.44 21.38
CA MET A 1 -12.74 -3.93 21.08
C MET A 1 -12.03 -4.30 20.81
N GLY A 2 -12.24 -4.25 21.07
CA GLY A 2 -11.70 -4.76 20.90
C GLY A 2 -10.73 -5.34 20.27
N GLU A 3 -10.35 -6.13 20.63
CA GLU A 3 -9.48 -6.69 20.01
C GLU A 3 -9.92 -7.57 19.13
N PRO A 4 -9.69 -7.39 18.03
CA PRO A 4 -10.18 -8.25 17.03
C PRO A 4 -9.54 -9.59 17.20
N GLY A 5 -10.31 -10.58 17.20
CA GLY A 5 -9.80 -11.90 17.19
C GLY A 5 -9.26 -12.32 15.85
N CYS A 6 -9.64 -11.64 14.78
CA CYS A 6 -9.26 -12.05 13.44
C CYS A 6 -8.01 -11.27 12.97
N PRO A 7 -6.93 -11.99 12.60
CA PRO A 7 -5.75 -11.28 12.10
C PRO A 7 -6.01 -10.43 10.86
N ILE A 8 -6.93 -10.84 10.00
CA ILE A 8 -7.24 -10.06 8.82
C ILE A 8 -7.90 -8.74 9.23
N ALA A 9 -8.80 -8.78 10.21
CA ALA A 9 -9.43 -7.55 10.68
C ALA A 9 -8.42 -6.59 11.29
N ARG A 10 -7.41 -7.13 11.99
CA ARG A 10 -6.34 -6.29 12.51
C ARG A 10 -5.55 -5.64 11.40
N SER A 11 -5.25 -6.41 10.36
CA SER A 11 -4.50 -5.88 9.23
C SER A 11 -5.29 -4.77 8.53
N VAL A 12 -6.58 -4.97 8.35
CA VAL A 12 -7.42 -3.98 7.70
C VAL A 12 -7.45 -2.69 8.51
N SER A 13 -7.44 -2.78 9.84
CA SER A 13 -7.48 -1.58 10.66
C SER A 13 -6.22 -0.72 10.48
N VAL A 14 -5.11 -1.33 10.10
CA VAL A 14 -3.87 -0.60 9.84
C VAL A 14 -3.81 -0.14 8.39
N LEU A 15 -4.25 -0.98 7.46
CA LEU A 15 -4.12 -0.73 6.03
C LEU A 15 -5.38 -0.11 5.43
N ASP A 16 -6.12 0.63 6.23
CA ASP A 16 -7.39 1.20 5.81
C ASP A 16 -7.22 2.16 4.64
N GLY A 17 -8.11 2.02 3.65
CA GLY A 17 -8.15 2.93 2.51
C GLY A 17 -7.20 2.56 1.40
N LYS A 18 -7.61 2.86 0.17
CA LYS A 18 -6.84 2.50 -1.01
C LYS A 18 -5.50 3.24 -1.06
N TRP A 19 -5.46 4.46 -0.57
CA TRP A 19 -4.26 5.26 -0.70
C TRP A 19 -3.14 4.75 0.18
N THR A 20 -3.47 4.14 1.33
CA THR A 20 -2.43 3.61 2.22
C THR A 20 -1.59 2.55 1.50
N LEU A 21 -2.25 1.61 0.83
CA LEU A 21 -1.54 0.56 0.10
C LEU A 21 -0.72 1.13 -1.05
N LEU A 22 -1.25 2.13 -1.74
CA LEU A 22 -0.55 2.72 -2.87
C LEU A 22 0.65 3.55 -2.41
N ILE A 23 0.53 4.21 -1.28
CA ILE A 23 1.67 4.93 -0.70
C ILE A 23 2.76 3.93 -0.31
N LEU A 24 2.38 2.80 0.30
CA LEU A 24 3.34 1.76 0.63
C LEU A 24 4.08 1.29 -0.61
N ARG A 25 3.35 1.07 -1.70
CA ARG A 25 3.98 0.65 -2.94
C ARG A 25 5.09 1.62 -3.36
N GLU A 26 4.80 2.93 -3.28
CA GLU A 26 5.78 3.93 -3.66
C GLU A 26 6.99 3.91 -2.73
N LEU A 27 6.76 3.77 -1.44
CA LEU A 27 7.84 3.83 -0.46
C LEU A 27 8.67 2.54 -0.41
N PHE A 28 8.14 1.44 -0.90
CA PHE A 28 8.94 0.23 -1.02
C PHE A 28 9.96 0.34 -2.16
N VAL A 29 9.70 1.21 -3.12
CA VAL A 29 10.65 1.43 -4.20
C VAL A 29 11.82 2.30 -3.72
N ASP A 30 11.52 3.40 -3.04
CA ASP A 30 12.54 4.33 -2.60
C ASP A 30 11.97 5.32 -1.61
N THR A 31 12.86 6.02 -0.91
CA THR A 31 12.49 7.18 -0.13
C THR A 31 11.94 8.24 -1.07
N ARG A 32 10.87 8.93 -0.66
CA ARG A 32 10.18 9.88 -1.52
C ARG A 32 9.92 11.19 -0.82
N ARG A 33 9.91 12.26 -1.58
CA ARG A 33 9.41 13.55 -1.13
C ARG A 33 7.91 13.62 -1.40
N PHE A 34 7.28 14.61 -0.76
CA PHE A 34 5.83 14.78 -0.90
C PHE A 34 5.42 14.91 -2.36
N GLY A 35 6.10 15.75 -3.11
CA GLY A 35 5.77 15.94 -4.53
C GLY A 35 5.98 14.70 -5.37
N GLU A 36 7.00 13.91 -5.02
CA GLU A 36 7.25 12.66 -5.72
C GLU A 36 6.13 11.66 -5.46
N LEU A 37 5.64 11.61 -4.22
CA LEU A 37 4.51 10.74 -3.90
C LEU A 37 3.27 11.19 -4.67
N ARG A 38 3.01 12.49 -4.74
CA ARG A 38 1.86 12.97 -5.50
C ARG A 38 1.95 12.60 -6.96
N ALA A 39 3.15 12.72 -7.53
CA ALA A 39 3.34 12.37 -8.94
C ALA A 39 3.09 10.89 -9.20
N GLY A 40 3.43 10.04 -8.24
CA GLY A 40 3.23 8.61 -8.37
C GLY A 40 1.84 8.13 -8.01
N LEU A 41 0.98 9.03 -7.53
CA LEU A 41 -0.37 8.68 -7.07
C LEU A 41 -1.40 9.57 -7.76
N PRO A 42 -1.63 9.35 -9.06
CA PRO A 42 -2.57 10.23 -9.80
C PRO A 42 -3.93 10.27 -9.12
N GLY A 43 -4.46 11.46 -9.00
CA GLY A 43 -5.78 11.66 -8.41
C GLY A 43 -5.78 11.93 -6.92
N ILE A 44 -4.64 11.79 -6.23
CA ILE A 44 -4.63 12.07 -4.81
C ILE A 44 -4.52 13.58 -4.59
N SER A 45 -5.32 14.10 -3.67
CA SER A 45 -5.22 15.52 -3.32
C SER A 45 -4.10 15.71 -2.31
N PRO A 46 -3.52 16.93 -2.25
CA PRO A 46 -2.48 17.19 -1.25
C PRO A 46 -2.98 16.96 0.17
N LYS A 47 -4.23 17.29 0.44
CA LYS A 47 -4.79 17.11 1.77
C LYS A 47 -4.88 15.62 2.11
N THR A 48 -5.37 14.82 1.18
CA THR A 48 -5.51 13.39 1.42
C THR A 48 -4.13 12.75 1.63
N LEU A 49 -3.15 13.13 0.81
CA LEU A 49 -1.80 12.58 0.98
C LEU A 49 -1.21 12.97 2.33
N ALA A 50 -1.35 14.24 2.71
CA ALA A 50 -0.83 14.69 4.00
C ALA A 50 -1.49 13.95 5.15
N ASP A 51 -2.82 13.78 5.08
CA ASP A 51 -3.55 13.08 6.12
C ASP A 51 -3.12 11.62 6.23
N ARG A 52 -2.97 10.95 5.08
CA ARG A 52 -2.56 9.54 5.08
C ARG A 52 -1.14 9.38 5.63
N LEU A 53 -0.22 10.23 5.19
CA LEU A 53 1.15 10.15 5.67
C LEU A 53 1.23 10.38 7.18
N ARG A 54 0.44 11.33 7.67
CA ARG A 54 0.42 11.61 9.10
C ARG A 54 -0.11 10.41 9.87
N ALA A 55 -1.17 9.78 9.36
CA ALA A 55 -1.72 8.58 10.00
C ALA A 55 -0.71 7.44 10.00
N MET A 56 -0.02 7.24 8.87
CA MET A 56 0.96 6.17 8.77
C MET A 56 2.18 6.43 9.65
N GLU A 57 2.53 7.69 9.80
CA GLU A 57 3.61 8.06 10.72
C GLU A 57 3.19 7.76 12.15
N GLY A 58 1.95 8.09 12.50
CA GLY A 58 1.44 7.79 13.83
C GLY A 58 1.36 6.31 14.13
N GLN A 59 1.19 5.48 13.11
CA GLN A 59 1.16 4.04 13.26
C GLN A 59 2.55 3.40 13.27
N GLY A 60 3.60 4.22 13.10
CA GLY A 60 4.96 3.71 13.10
C GLY A 60 5.37 3.05 11.79
N ILE A 61 4.62 3.24 10.73
CA ILE A 61 4.91 2.63 9.43
C ILE A 61 5.83 3.50 8.61
N VAL A 62 5.65 4.82 8.70
CA VAL A 62 6.37 5.80 7.90
C VAL A 62 7.20 6.68 8.81
N HIS A 63 8.41 6.93 8.37
CA HIS A 63 9.32 7.88 9.00
C HIS A 63 9.35 9.15 8.17
N ARG A 64 9.23 10.29 8.83
CA ARG A 64 9.31 11.59 8.19
C ARG A 64 10.55 12.28 8.67
N GLU A 65 11.40 12.70 7.74
CA GLU A 65 12.64 13.37 8.10
C GLU A 65 12.70 14.74 7.47
N VAL A 66 12.98 15.75 8.27
CA VAL A 66 13.11 17.12 7.80
C VAL A 66 14.58 17.49 7.77
N PHE A 67 15.04 17.95 6.62
CA PHE A 67 16.43 18.40 6.45
C PHE A 67 16.45 19.93 6.49
N PRO A 68 17.31 20.52 7.35
CA PRO A 68 17.33 21.97 7.52
C PRO A 68 18.05 22.66 6.37
N GLU A 69 17.39 22.72 5.25
CA GLU A 69 17.88 23.38 4.03
C GLU A 69 16.97 24.53 3.68
N ILE A 70 17.35 25.30 2.67
CA ILE A 70 16.54 26.39 2.18
C ILE A 70 16.32 26.19 0.68
N PRO A 71 15.08 25.84 0.26
CA PRO A 71 13.91 25.55 1.12
C PRO A 71 14.10 24.22 1.86
N PRO A 72 13.35 24.02 2.95
CA PRO A 72 13.50 22.78 3.71
C PRO A 72 13.11 21.58 2.88
N ARG A 73 13.83 20.49 3.07
CA ARG A 73 13.55 19.24 2.38
C ARG A 73 12.96 18.25 3.37
N VAL A 74 11.85 17.61 2.98
CA VAL A 74 11.20 16.61 3.80
C VAL A 74 11.13 15.31 3.02
N GLU A 75 11.59 14.23 3.63
CA GLU A 75 11.59 12.92 2.99
C GLU A 75 10.80 11.93 3.82
N TYR A 76 10.12 11.03 3.13
CA TYR A 76 9.33 9.96 3.73
C TYR A 76 9.94 8.62 3.36
N SER A 77 10.03 7.75 4.34
CA SER A 77 10.59 6.41 4.13
C SER A 77 9.87 5.44 5.05
N LEU A 78 10.05 4.14 4.79
CA LEU A 78 9.45 3.13 5.63
C LEU A 78 10.33 2.88 6.85
N THR A 79 9.68 2.72 8.00
CA THR A 79 10.36 2.26 9.20
C THR A 79 10.65 0.77 9.07
N PRO A 80 11.48 0.20 9.97
CA PRO A 80 11.64 -1.26 9.99
C PRO A 80 10.30 -1.97 10.17
N PHE A 81 9.41 -1.41 11.00
CA PHE A 81 8.08 -1.98 11.16
C PHE A 81 7.29 -1.91 9.85
N GLY A 82 7.35 -0.76 9.16
CA GLY A 82 6.67 -0.63 7.86
C GLY A 82 7.18 -1.62 6.84
N ARG A 83 8.47 -1.95 6.88
CA ARG A 83 9.03 -2.92 5.93
C ARG A 83 8.53 -4.33 6.16
N THR A 84 7.98 -4.63 7.33
CA THR A 84 7.38 -5.95 7.56
C THR A 84 6.15 -6.17 6.69
N LEU A 85 5.63 -5.13 6.04
CA LEU A 85 4.51 -5.26 5.15
C LEU A 85 4.90 -5.73 3.74
N SER A 86 6.19 -5.97 3.51
CA SER A 86 6.66 -6.40 2.19
C SER A 86 5.91 -7.64 1.66
N PRO A 87 5.72 -8.72 2.45
CA PRO A 87 4.99 -9.87 1.93
C PRO A 87 3.55 -9.55 1.56
N VAL A 88 2.92 -8.62 2.27
CA VAL A 88 1.54 -8.24 1.97
C VAL A 88 1.48 -7.54 0.62
N ILE A 89 2.39 -6.60 0.39
CA ILE A 89 2.42 -5.84 -0.86
C ILE A 89 2.75 -6.77 -2.03
N GLU A 90 3.69 -7.69 -1.83
CA GLU A 90 4.03 -8.64 -2.90
C GLU A 90 2.85 -9.55 -3.23
N ALA A 91 2.13 -10.01 -2.20
CA ALA A 91 0.96 -10.86 -2.43
C ALA A 91 -0.12 -10.11 -3.20
N LEU A 92 -0.32 -8.84 -2.85
CA LEU A 92 -1.30 -8.03 -3.56
C LEU A 92 -0.89 -7.78 -5.01
N ARG A 93 0.40 -7.53 -5.24
CA ARG A 93 0.91 -7.34 -6.60
C ARG A 93 0.68 -8.59 -7.43
N GLU A 94 1.02 -9.73 -6.88
CA GLU A 94 0.89 -10.98 -7.58
C GLU A 94 -0.57 -11.29 -7.90
N TRP A 95 -1.43 -11.11 -6.91
CA TRP A 95 -2.85 -11.34 -7.12
C TRP A 95 -3.41 -10.39 -8.18
N GLY A 96 -2.97 -9.12 -8.13
CA GLY A 96 -3.44 -8.13 -9.09
C GLY A 96 -3.01 -8.45 -10.52
N GLU A 97 -1.80 -8.95 -10.68
CA GLU A 97 -1.34 -9.37 -12.01
C GLU A 97 -2.15 -10.54 -12.53
N ASN A 98 -2.41 -11.52 -11.66
CA ASN A 98 -3.21 -12.66 -12.06
C ASN A 98 -4.64 -12.26 -12.37
N TRP A 99 -5.20 -11.36 -11.57
CA TRP A 99 -6.55 -10.88 -11.81
C TRP A 99 -6.67 -10.20 -13.17
N ALA A 100 -5.67 -9.43 -13.56
CA ALA A 100 -5.71 -8.75 -14.85
C ALA A 100 -5.79 -9.75 -15.99
N GLN A 101 -5.09 -10.87 -15.89
CA GLN A 101 -5.17 -11.92 -16.89
C GLN A 101 -6.49 -12.66 -16.83
N LEU A 102 -6.94 -12.97 -15.63
CA LEU A 102 -8.18 -13.73 -15.45
C LEU A 102 -9.41 -12.93 -15.87
N ALA A 103 -9.34 -11.61 -15.79
CA ALA A 103 -10.46 -10.76 -16.13
C ALA A 103 -10.57 -10.44 -17.61
N GLN A 104 -9.67 -10.95 -18.44
CA GLN A 104 -9.72 -10.63 -19.87
C GLN A 104 -10.91 -11.31 -20.53
N PRO A 105 -11.56 -10.60 -21.44
CA PRO A 105 -12.65 -11.21 -22.20
C PRO A 105 -12.13 -12.41 -22.97
N GLY A 106 -12.92 -13.44 -23.09
CA GLY A 106 -12.56 -14.63 -23.81
C GLY A 106 -11.86 -15.68 -22.99
N SER A 107 -11.37 -15.31 -21.80
CA SER A 107 -10.74 -16.29 -20.92
C SER A 107 -11.57 -16.55 -19.68
N GLN A 108 -12.81 -16.10 -19.67
CA GLN A 108 -13.62 -16.13 -18.47
C GLN A 108 -13.90 -17.53 -17.96
N SER A 109 -14.25 -18.46 -18.84
CA SER A 109 -14.51 -19.81 -18.39
C SER A 109 -13.25 -20.49 -17.87
N VAL A 110 -12.14 -20.27 -18.53
CA VAL A 110 -10.86 -20.78 -18.07
C VAL A 110 -10.48 -20.14 -16.74
N SER A 111 -10.76 -18.84 -16.60
CA SER A 111 -10.49 -18.13 -15.38
C SER A 111 -11.24 -18.73 -14.21
N ARG A 112 -12.50 -19.06 -14.43
CA ARG A 112 -13.31 -19.65 -13.37
C ARG A 112 -12.72 -20.94 -12.87
N GLU A 113 -12.30 -21.80 -13.78
CA GLU A 113 -11.70 -23.06 -13.41
C GLU A 113 -10.41 -22.85 -12.64
N ARG A 114 -9.59 -21.91 -13.06
CA ARG A 114 -8.35 -21.63 -12.37
C ARG A 114 -8.59 -21.12 -10.96
N VAL A 115 -9.55 -20.25 -10.81
CA VAL A 115 -9.86 -19.70 -9.50
C VAL A 115 -10.34 -20.82 -8.58
N ALA A 116 -11.18 -21.70 -9.09
CA ALA A 116 -11.66 -22.82 -8.30
C ALA A 116 -10.52 -23.72 -7.86
N LEU A 117 -9.59 -24.02 -8.76
CA LEU A 117 -8.45 -24.86 -8.42
C LEU A 117 -7.57 -24.19 -7.38
N THR A 118 -7.34 -22.91 -7.54
CA THR A 118 -6.52 -22.16 -6.59
C THR A 118 -7.19 -22.15 -5.22
N THR A 119 -8.50 -22.00 -5.20
CA THR A 119 -9.22 -21.96 -3.95
C THR A 119 -9.18 -23.29 -3.24
N ALA A 120 -9.10 -24.39 -3.97
CA ALA A 120 -9.07 -25.71 -3.38
C ALA A 120 -7.77 -25.97 -2.62
N HIS A 121 -6.74 -25.22 -2.89
CA HIS A 121 -5.51 -25.32 -2.17
C HIS A 121 -5.55 -24.49 -0.90
#